data_4b29886fac9f38508b1b918ea06fd4c7
#
_entry.id   4b29886fac9f38508b1b918ea06fd4c7
#
_cell.length_a   1.000
_cell.length_b   1.000
_cell.length_c   1.000
_cell.angle_alpha   90.00
_cell.angle_beta   90.00
_cell.angle_gamma   90.00
#
_symmetry.space_group_name_H-M   'P 1'
#
loop_
_entity.id
_entity.type
_entity.pdbx_description
1 polymer ?
#
loop_
_entity_poly.entity_id
_entity_poly.type
_entity_poly.pdbx_seq_one_letter_code
_entity_poly.pdbx_strand_id
1 'polypeptide(L)'
;MARHIYSCPLRWSDMDAFGHVNNVVFLRYLEEARIDFMFRLAPGDGSPSFSGGSVVARHEIDYIRPLVHRHEPVIVESWVTRIGAASLTIAYEIKDEVSTAEGPGGAVDAPQVYVRASTVVVPYDLEAARPRRISPEEKSFLQQYLPETGAEAGAQAATEPETQPVPASDSRAADEGALVA
;
A
#
# COMPACT_ATOMS: atom_id res chain seq x y z
N MET A 1 -12.68 -14.14 5.35
CA MET A 1 -11.35 -13.53 5.40
C MET A 1 -11.48 -12.08 5.84
N ALA A 2 -10.84 -11.69 6.94
CA ALA A 2 -10.83 -10.29 7.37
C ALA A 2 -9.79 -9.50 6.57
N ARG A 3 -10.13 -8.28 6.18
CA ARG A 3 -9.22 -7.30 5.60
C ARG A 3 -9.17 -6.09 6.52
N HIS A 4 -7.98 -5.57 6.75
CA HIS A 4 -7.81 -4.33 7.46
C HIS A 4 -7.98 -3.17 6.47
N ILE A 5 -8.82 -2.22 6.81
CA ILE A 5 -9.13 -1.05 5.99
C ILE A 5 -8.63 0.20 6.71
N TYR A 6 -7.75 0.93 6.06
CA TYR A 6 -7.23 2.20 6.54
C TYR A 6 -7.58 3.32 5.56
N SER A 7 -8.31 4.33 6.03
CA SER A 7 -8.62 5.52 5.24
C SER A 7 -7.45 6.49 5.34
N CYS A 8 -6.74 6.70 4.21
CA CYS A 8 -5.52 7.49 4.15
C CYS A 8 -5.80 8.84 3.46
N PRO A 9 -5.79 9.96 4.19
CA PRO A 9 -5.95 11.28 3.59
C PRO A 9 -4.71 11.65 2.77
N LEU A 10 -4.94 12.26 1.61
CA LEU A 10 -3.88 12.78 0.76
C LEU A 10 -3.48 14.20 1.24
N ARG A 11 -2.19 14.51 1.19
CA ARG A 11 -1.66 15.82 1.54
C ARG A 11 -1.14 16.51 0.29
N TRP A 12 -1.30 17.83 0.22
CA TRP A 12 -0.70 18.62 -0.86
C TRP A 12 0.82 18.41 -0.95
N SER A 13 1.50 18.27 0.19
CA SER A 13 2.94 18.02 0.29
C SER A 13 3.39 16.65 -0.22
N ASP A 14 2.47 15.75 -0.51
CA ASP A 14 2.76 14.41 -1.03
C ASP A 14 3.04 14.42 -2.54
N MET A 15 2.71 15.54 -3.20
CA MET A 15 2.86 15.70 -4.65
C MET A 15 4.32 15.96 -5.04
N ASP A 16 4.71 15.45 -6.19
CA ASP A 16 5.98 15.77 -6.85
C ASP A 16 5.83 16.88 -7.91
N ALA A 17 6.93 17.21 -8.57
CA ALA A 17 6.94 18.22 -9.62
C ALA A 17 6.14 17.84 -10.88
N PHE A 18 5.75 16.59 -11.01
CA PHE A 18 4.95 16.07 -12.13
C PHE A 18 3.45 16.07 -11.85
N GLY A 19 3.05 16.57 -10.67
CA GLY A 19 1.63 16.68 -10.30
C GLY A 19 1.01 15.36 -9.82
N HIS A 20 1.81 14.38 -9.42
CA HIS A 20 1.35 13.11 -8.88
C HIS A 20 1.91 12.88 -7.48
N VAL A 21 1.26 12.01 -6.71
CA VAL A 21 1.81 11.55 -5.43
C VAL A 21 3.17 10.89 -5.70
N ASN A 22 4.20 11.39 -4.99
CA ASN A 22 5.57 10.90 -5.16
C ASN A 22 5.64 9.40 -4.79
N ASN A 23 6.37 8.62 -5.59
CA ASN A 23 6.52 7.18 -5.40
C ASN A 23 7.00 6.78 -3.99
N VAL A 24 7.86 7.58 -3.36
CA VAL A 24 8.34 7.34 -1.98
C VAL A 24 7.22 7.51 -0.95
N VAL A 25 6.26 8.40 -1.20
CA VAL A 25 5.13 8.67 -0.29
C VAL A 25 4.20 7.47 -0.16
N PHE A 26 4.03 6.67 -1.20
CA PHE A 26 3.24 5.45 -1.11
C PHE A 26 3.77 4.49 -0.03
N LEU A 27 5.08 4.39 0.15
CA LEU A 27 5.66 3.58 1.24
C LEU A 27 5.25 4.10 2.62
N ARG A 28 5.09 5.42 2.78
CA ARG A 28 4.58 6.03 4.01
C ARG A 28 3.09 5.68 4.22
N TYR A 29 2.27 5.69 3.18
CA TYR A 29 0.87 5.27 3.29
C TYR A 29 0.75 3.80 3.74
N LEU A 30 1.61 2.92 3.20
CA LEU A 30 1.68 1.52 3.64
C LEU A 30 2.16 1.39 5.09
N GLU A 31 3.09 2.25 5.52
CA GLU A 31 3.58 2.29 6.90
C GLU A 31 2.48 2.70 7.87
N GLU A 32 1.74 3.78 7.60
CA GLU A 32 0.61 4.23 8.42
C GLU A 32 -0.46 3.15 8.57
N ALA A 33 -0.84 2.51 7.47
CA ALA A 33 -1.80 1.40 7.49
C ALA A 33 -1.27 0.21 8.30
N ARG A 34 0.02 -0.12 8.21
CA ARG A 34 0.65 -1.20 8.97
C ARG A 34 0.73 -0.87 10.46
N ILE A 35 1.06 0.37 10.82
CA ILE A 35 1.04 0.84 12.20
C ILE A 35 -0.36 0.72 12.77
N ASP A 36 -1.37 1.21 12.07
CA ASP A 36 -2.76 1.10 12.50
C ASP A 36 -3.16 -0.37 12.71
N PHE A 37 -2.82 -1.25 11.76
CA PHE A 37 -3.10 -2.67 11.84
C PHE A 37 -2.43 -3.36 13.03
N MET A 38 -1.12 -3.13 13.22
CA MET A 38 -0.30 -3.87 14.18
C MET A 38 -0.40 -3.31 15.60
N PHE A 39 -0.61 -2.00 15.76
CA PHE A 39 -0.57 -1.36 17.08
C PHE A 39 -1.96 -1.06 17.64
N ARG A 40 -2.91 -0.68 16.80
CA ARG A 40 -4.26 -0.35 17.26
C ARG A 40 -5.15 -1.57 17.43
N LEU A 41 -5.02 -2.56 16.55
CA LEU A 41 -5.88 -3.74 16.53
C LEU A 41 -5.29 -4.94 17.30
N ALA A 42 -3.97 -4.93 17.56
CA ALA A 42 -3.36 -5.97 18.37
C ALA A 42 -3.85 -5.91 19.82
N PRO A 43 -4.07 -7.05 20.46
CA PRO A 43 -4.56 -7.10 21.84
C PRO A 43 -3.68 -6.29 22.78
N GLY A 44 -4.27 -5.35 23.52
CA GLY A 44 -3.59 -4.45 24.46
C GLY A 44 -3.44 -5.03 25.87
N ASP A 45 -3.30 -6.34 26.03
CA ASP A 45 -3.26 -7.04 27.32
C ASP A 45 -1.88 -7.05 28.01
N GLY A 46 -0.91 -6.25 27.49
CA GLY A 46 0.46 -6.21 28.02
C GLY A 46 1.35 -7.38 27.58
N SER A 47 0.83 -8.32 26.78
CA SER A 47 1.67 -9.35 26.15
C SER A 47 2.61 -8.72 25.13
N PRO A 48 3.79 -9.35 24.85
CA PRO A 48 4.67 -8.91 23.79
C PRO A 48 3.91 -8.94 22.46
N SER A 49 3.39 -7.79 22.07
CA SER A 49 2.74 -7.60 20.78
C SER A 49 3.74 -6.99 19.81
N PHE A 50 3.38 -6.86 18.52
CA PHE A 50 4.19 -6.13 17.55
C PHE A 50 4.55 -4.71 18.00
N SER A 51 3.83 -4.13 18.98
CA SER A 51 4.19 -2.88 19.67
C SER A 51 5.54 -2.95 20.39
N GLY A 52 6.04 -4.14 20.75
CA GLY A 52 7.37 -4.35 21.34
C GLY A 52 8.54 -4.18 20.36
N GLY A 53 8.24 -4.02 19.08
CA GLY A 53 9.22 -3.76 18.02
C GLY A 53 9.05 -4.68 16.82
N SER A 54 9.21 -4.08 15.65
CA SER A 54 9.29 -4.79 14.38
C SER A 54 10.16 -4.01 13.41
N VAL A 55 10.78 -4.71 12.47
CA VAL A 55 11.55 -4.11 11.38
C VAL A 55 11.03 -4.61 10.05
N VAL A 56 11.14 -3.76 9.03
CA VAL A 56 10.84 -4.14 7.67
C VAL A 56 12.07 -4.75 7.03
N ALA A 57 11.93 -5.97 6.50
CA ALA A 57 13.01 -6.67 5.81
C ALA A 57 12.94 -6.50 4.28
N ARG A 58 11.73 -6.31 3.72
CA ARG A 58 11.53 -6.18 2.27
C ARG A 58 10.25 -5.45 1.96
N HIS A 59 10.30 -4.65 0.92
CA HIS A 59 9.13 -4.15 0.20
C HIS A 59 9.19 -4.60 -1.25
N GLU A 60 8.03 -4.94 -1.79
CA GLU A 60 7.75 -5.04 -3.22
C GLU A 60 6.57 -4.13 -3.50
N ILE A 61 6.65 -3.31 -4.54
CA ILE A 61 5.63 -2.33 -4.86
C ILE A 61 5.49 -2.18 -6.37
N ASP A 62 4.26 -2.32 -6.85
CA ASP A 62 3.86 -2.11 -8.24
C ASP A 62 3.01 -0.84 -8.31
N TYR A 63 3.50 0.15 -9.04
CA TYR A 63 2.80 1.39 -9.33
C TYR A 63 1.94 1.21 -10.57
N ILE A 64 0.62 1.04 -10.39
CA ILE A 64 -0.31 0.68 -11.46
C ILE A 64 -0.82 1.93 -12.18
N ARG A 65 -1.12 2.99 -11.41
CA ARG A 65 -1.66 4.25 -11.92
C ARG A 65 -1.14 5.43 -11.12
N PRO A 66 -0.99 6.60 -11.76
CA PRO A 66 -0.68 7.84 -11.04
C PRO A 66 -1.86 8.23 -10.13
N LEU A 67 -1.55 8.71 -8.93
CA LEU A 67 -2.51 9.26 -7.98
C LEU A 67 -2.29 10.77 -7.90
N VAL A 68 -3.38 11.53 -8.08
CA VAL A 68 -3.38 12.99 -7.99
C VAL A 68 -4.01 13.41 -6.67
N HIS A 69 -3.54 14.52 -6.10
CA HIS A 69 -4.12 15.07 -4.88
C HIS A 69 -5.62 15.40 -5.08
N ARG A 70 -6.39 15.02 -4.07
CA ARG A 70 -7.82 15.34 -3.94
C ARG A 70 -8.20 15.35 -2.46
N HIS A 71 -9.40 15.82 -2.15
CA HIS A 71 -9.88 15.88 -0.76
C HIS A 71 -10.34 14.51 -0.24
N GLU A 72 -10.82 13.65 -1.15
CA GLU A 72 -11.25 12.30 -0.80
C GLU A 72 -10.03 11.44 -0.46
N PRO A 73 -10.07 10.68 0.65
CA PRO A 73 -8.99 9.78 1.01
C PRO A 73 -8.91 8.60 0.02
N VAL A 74 -7.76 7.96 -0.01
CA VAL A 74 -7.64 6.62 -0.58
C VAL A 74 -7.78 5.56 0.51
N ILE A 75 -8.21 4.38 0.12
CA ILE A 75 -8.27 3.22 1.00
C ILE A 75 -6.99 2.41 0.84
N VAL A 76 -6.31 2.14 1.94
CA VAL A 76 -5.25 1.14 2.02
C VAL A 76 -5.85 -0.12 2.62
N GLU A 77 -6.08 -1.10 1.79
CA GLU A 77 -6.55 -2.41 2.20
C GLU A 77 -5.35 -3.33 2.45
N SER A 78 -5.33 -4.02 3.60
CA SER A 78 -4.20 -4.86 4.00
C SER A 78 -4.67 -6.24 4.46
N TRP A 79 -3.90 -7.27 4.15
CA TRP A 79 -4.13 -8.64 4.60
C TRP A 79 -2.82 -9.41 4.74
N VAL A 80 -2.84 -10.46 5.54
CA VAL A 80 -1.68 -11.34 5.74
C VAL A 80 -1.67 -12.42 4.65
N THR A 81 -0.55 -12.60 3.96
CA THR A 81 -0.39 -13.65 2.95
C THR A 81 0.45 -14.82 3.46
N ARG A 82 1.32 -14.57 4.43
CA ARG A 82 2.19 -15.61 5.00
C ARG A 82 2.55 -15.30 6.45
N ILE A 83 2.53 -16.34 7.30
CA ILE A 83 3.04 -16.29 8.66
C ILE A 83 4.14 -17.35 8.78
N GLY A 84 5.38 -16.88 9.00
CA GLY A 84 6.55 -17.75 9.26
C GLY A 84 6.80 -17.91 10.76
N ALA A 85 7.98 -18.42 11.12
CA ALA A 85 8.40 -18.57 12.51
C ALA A 85 8.81 -17.22 13.15
N ALA A 86 9.44 -16.33 12.36
CA ALA A 86 9.97 -15.04 12.80
C ALA A 86 9.77 -13.96 11.73
N SER A 87 8.81 -14.13 10.85
CA SER A 87 8.45 -13.13 9.84
C SER A 87 7.00 -13.31 9.41
N LEU A 88 6.37 -12.21 8.96
CA LEU A 88 5.08 -12.25 8.29
C LEU A 88 5.15 -11.44 7.01
N THR A 89 4.30 -11.78 6.04
CA THR A 89 4.12 -11.01 4.82
C THR A 89 2.73 -10.41 4.81
N ILE A 90 2.66 -9.11 4.64
CA ILE A 90 1.43 -8.34 4.50
C ILE A 90 1.34 -7.87 3.06
N ALA A 91 0.23 -8.14 2.40
CA ALA A 91 -0.09 -7.57 1.10
C ALA A 91 -1.01 -6.36 1.25
N TYR A 92 -0.95 -5.47 0.27
CA TYR A 92 -1.70 -4.21 0.25
C TYR A 92 -2.25 -3.90 -1.13
N GLU A 93 -3.41 -3.25 -1.14
CA GLU A 93 -3.89 -2.47 -2.27
C GLU A 93 -4.19 -1.04 -1.81
N ILE A 94 -3.72 -0.05 -2.58
CA ILE A 94 -4.14 1.34 -2.44
C ILE A 94 -5.11 1.63 -3.56
N LYS A 95 -6.35 1.99 -3.21
CA LYS A 95 -7.45 2.13 -4.15
C LYS A 95 -8.45 3.20 -3.73
N ASP A 96 -9.35 3.53 -4.63
CA ASP A 96 -10.50 4.36 -4.28
C ASP A 96 -11.42 3.64 -3.28
N GLU A 97 -12.13 4.42 -2.49
CA GLU A 97 -13.27 3.91 -1.76
C GLU A 97 -14.33 3.39 -2.75
N VAL A 98 -14.96 2.28 -2.42
CA VAL A 98 -16.06 1.75 -3.25
C VAL A 98 -17.18 2.78 -3.25
N SER A 99 -17.47 3.39 -4.39
CA SER A 99 -18.61 4.27 -4.52
C SER A 99 -19.89 3.46 -4.35
N THR A 100 -20.71 3.83 -3.37
CA THR A 100 -22.06 3.29 -3.22
C THR A 100 -23.07 4.01 -4.11
N ALA A 101 -22.65 5.05 -4.85
CA ALA A 101 -23.50 5.76 -5.79
C ALA A 101 -23.67 4.92 -7.05
N GLU A 102 -24.91 4.55 -7.34
CA GLU A 102 -25.27 3.95 -8.62
C GLU A 102 -25.03 4.98 -9.74
N GLY A 103 -24.09 4.71 -10.61
CA GLY A 103 -23.88 5.47 -11.84
C GLY A 103 -25.07 5.35 -12.80
N PRO A 104 -25.13 6.18 -13.85
CA PRO A 104 -26.15 6.07 -14.88
C PRO A 104 -26.09 4.67 -15.52
N GLY A 105 -27.07 3.81 -15.19
CA GLY A 105 -27.14 2.42 -15.68
C GLY A 105 -26.99 1.35 -14.60
N GLY A 106 -26.91 1.69 -13.31
CA GLY A 106 -26.88 0.72 -12.20
C GLY A 106 -25.58 -0.09 -12.07
N ALA A 107 -24.54 0.26 -12.81
CA ALA A 107 -23.23 -0.37 -12.68
C ALA A 107 -22.43 0.35 -11.59
N VAL A 108 -22.03 -0.38 -10.55
CA VAL A 108 -21.02 0.08 -9.60
C VAL A 108 -19.66 -0.13 -10.25
N ASP A 109 -18.97 0.94 -10.61
CA ASP A 109 -17.62 0.83 -11.15
C ASP A 109 -16.69 0.22 -10.09
N ALA A 110 -15.87 -0.75 -10.52
CA ALA A 110 -14.87 -1.33 -9.64
C ALA A 110 -13.90 -0.23 -9.15
N PRO A 111 -13.50 -0.23 -7.85
CA PRO A 111 -12.64 0.81 -7.32
C PRO A 111 -11.31 0.83 -8.07
N GLN A 112 -10.84 2.02 -8.42
CA GLN A 112 -9.58 2.19 -9.13
C GLN A 112 -8.40 1.85 -8.20
N VAL A 113 -7.55 0.91 -8.62
CA VAL A 113 -6.35 0.53 -7.89
C VAL A 113 -5.15 1.34 -8.41
N TYR A 114 -4.40 1.95 -7.50
CA TYR A 114 -3.21 2.77 -7.76
C TYR A 114 -1.92 2.00 -7.53
N VAL A 115 -1.88 1.21 -6.44
CA VAL A 115 -0.69 0.46 -6.02
C VAL A 115 -1.10 -0.91 -5.53
N ARG A 116 -0.28 -1.91 -5.85
CA ARG A 116 -0.19 -3.20 -5.17
C ARG A 116 1.17 -3.34 -4.53
N ALA A 117 1.20 -3.87 -3.31
CA ALA A 117 2.46 -4.02 -2.62
C ALA A 117 2.47 -5.22 -1.68
N SER A 118 3.67 -5.64 -1.32
CA SER A 118 3.88 -6.57 -0.21
C SER A 118 5.04 -6.11 0.68
N THR A 119 4.93 -6.41 1.98
CA THR A 119 5.96 -6.10 2.97
C THR A 119 6.26 -7.34 3.81
N VAL A 120 7.54 -7.68 3.91
CA VAL A 120 8.01 -8.66 4.88
C VAL A 120 8.40 -7.93 6.17
N VAL A 121 7.68 -8.25 7.24
CA VAL A 121 7.89 -7.70 8.58
C VAL A 121 8.50 -8.77 9.47
N VAL A 122 9.47 -8.38 10.28
CA VAL A 122 10.18 -9.24 11.24
C VAL A 122 9.99 -8.66 12.64
N PRO A 123 9.31 -9.36 13.56
CA PRO A 123 9.27 -9.01 14.96
C PRO A 123 10.69 -8.91 15.53
N TYR A 124 10.94 -7.86 16.31
CA TYR A 124 12.28 -7.51 16.75
C TYR A 124 12.30 -7.23 18.25
N ASP A 125 13.28 -7.77 18.92
CA ASP A 125 13.57 -7.47 20.31
C ASP A 125 14.52 -6.28 20.35
N LEU A 126 14.00 -5.14 20.79
CA LEU A 126 14.75 -3.87 20.82
C LEU A 126 15.86 -3.87 21.88
N GLU A 127 15.68 -4.61 22.99
CA GLU A 127 16.67 -4.68 24.06
C GLU A 127 17.83 -5.62 23.65
N ALA A 128 17.48 -6.80 23.14
CA ALA A 128 18.47 -7.78 22.68
C ALA A 128 19.03 -7.47 21.28
N ALA A 129 18.50 -6.44 20.59
CA ALA A 129 18.88 -6.01 19.24
C ALA A 129 18.89 -7.18 18.22
N ARG A 130 17.86 -8.03 18.23
CA ARG A 130 17.76 -9.21 17.36
C ARG A 130 16.33 -9.56 16.98
N PRO A 131 16.12 -10.25 15.84
CA PRO A 131 14.83 -10.83 15.50
C PRO A 131 14.31 -11.78 16.58
N ARG A 132 13.01 -11.79 16.81
CA ARG A 132 12.33 -12.74 17.69
C ARG A 132 11.28 -13.55 16.93
N ARG A 133 10.83 -14.64 17.54
CA ARG A 133 9.72 -15.42 17.00
C ARG A 133 8.40 -14.68 17.17
N ILE A 134 7.47 -14.98 16.25
CA ILE A 134 6.07 -14.57 16.39
C ILE A 134 5.47 -15.37 17.55
N SER A 135 4.84 -14.69 18.52
CA SER A 135 4.21 -15.35 19.64
C SER A 135 2.94 -16.11 19.22
N PRO A 136 2.45 -17.07 20.03
CA PRO A 136 1.18 -17.74 19.75
C PRO A 136 0.00 -16.78 19.65
N GLU A 137 -0.04 -15.74 20.47
CA GLU A 137 -1.09 -14.69 20.52
C GLU A 137 -1.06 -13.85 19.23
N GLU A 138 0.14 -13.37 18.87
CA GLU A 138 0.35 -12.66 17.60
C GLU A 138 -0.07 -13.51 16.40
N LYS A 139 0.29 -14.80 16.42
CA LYS A 139 -0.08 -15.73 15.36
C LYS A 139 -1.59 -15.93 15.26
N SER A 140 -2.26 -16.08 16.41
CA SER A 140 -3.73 -16.20 16.47
C SER A 140 -4.43 -14.97 15.92
N PHE A 141 -3.95 -13.78 16.26
CA PHE A 141 -4.45 -12.53 15.70
C PHE A 141 -4.25 -12.46 14.18
N LEU A 142 -3.05 -12.73 13.68
CA LEU A 142 -2.71 -12.66 12.26
C LEU A 142 -3.48 -13.67 11.41
N GLN A 143 -3.82 -14.85 11.97
CA GLN A 143 -4.57 -15.89 11.28
C GLN A 143 -5.96 -15.44 10.83
N GLN A 144 -6.58 -14.46 11.50
CA GLN A 144 -7.87 -13.90 11.13
C GLN A 144 -7.82 -13.16 9.79
N TYR A 145 -6.63 -12.70 9.40
CA TYR A 145 -6.37 -11.94 8.17
C TYR A 145 -5.70 -12.76 7.08
N LEU A 146 -5.48 -14.08 7.30
CA LEU A 146 -5.03 -14.99 6.25
C LEU A 146 -6.22 -15.35 5.33
N PRO A 147 -6.01 -15.47 4.02
CA PRO A 147 -6.99 -16.07 3.11
C PRO A 147 -7.32 -17.51 3.55
N GLU A 148 -8.57 -17.89 3.46
CA GLU A 148 -8.94 -19.30 3.56
C GLU A 148 -8.25 -20.05 2.41
N THR A 149 -7.57 -21.15 2.77
CA THR A 149 -6.72 -21.92 1.85
C THR A 149 -7.54 -22.36 0.63
N GLY A 150 -7.33 -21.73 -0.51
CA GLY A 150 -7.94 -22.15 -1.79
C GLY A 150 -8.31 -21.04 -2.80
N ALA A 151 -8.37 -19.76 -2.44
CA ALA A 151 -9.02 -18.79 -3.31
C ALA A 151 -8.11 -17.75 -4.02
N GLU A 152 -6.91 -17.43 -3.56
CA GLU A 152 -6.16 -16.30 -4.14
C GLU A 152 -4.63 -16.49 -4.28
N ALA A 153 -4.13 -17.70 -4.37
CA ALA A 153 -2.70 -17.92 -4.69
C ALA A 153 -2.35 -17.65 -6.18
N GLY A 154 -3.34 -17.24 -6.99
CA GLY A 154 -3.25 -17.16 -8.46
C GLY A 154 -3.09 -15.77 -9.08
N ALA A 155 -3.12 -14.67 -8.31
CA ALA A 155 -3.15 -13.32 -8.89
C ALA A 155 -1.81 -12.58 -8.93
N GLN A 156 -0.69 -13.24 -8.67
CA GLN A 156 0.66 -12.65 -8.72
C GLN A 156 1.58 -13.37 -9.72
N ALA A 157 1.03 -13.80 -10.86
CA ALA A 157 1.88 -14.10 -12.02
C ALA A 157 2.00 -12.83 -12.85
N ALA A 158 3.23 -12.34 -12.99
CA ALA A 158 3.64 -11.19 -13.75
C ALA A 158 2.86 -11.02 -15.06
N THR A 159 2.07 -9.95 -15.16
CA THR A 159 1.79 -9.34 -16.45
C THR A 159 2.92 -8.35 -16.66
N GLU A 160 3.81 -8.64 -17.62
CA GLU A 160 4.81 -7.67 -18.06
C GLU A 160 4.09 -6.37 -18.45
N PRO A 161 4.61 -5.21 -18.04
CA PRO A 161 4.02 -3.94 -18.43
C PRO A 161 4.18 -3.78 -19.95
N GLU A 162 3.05 -3.77 -20.65
CA GLU A 162 2.99 -3.36 -22.05
C GLU A 162 3.41 -1.90 -22.10
N THR A 163 4.63 -1.68 -22.57
CA THR A 163 5.22 -0.35 -22.72
C THR A 163 4.48 0.38 -23.83
N GLN A 164 3.50 1.19 -23.48
CA GLN A 164 2.91 2.13 -24.43
C GLN A 164 3.97 3.18 -24.80
N PRO A 165 4.20 3.43 -26.10
CA PRO A 165 5.14 4.44 -26.52
C PRO A 165 4.68 5.83 -26.11
N VAL A 166 5.55 6.56 -25.41
CA VAL A 166 5.36 7.97 -25.08
C VAL A 166 5.19 8.75 -26.38
N PRO A 167 4.12 9.55 -26.56
CA PRO A 167 4.00 10.39 -27.75
C PRO A 167 5.14 11.41 -27.76
N ALA A 168 5.87 11.46 -28.88
CA ALA A 168 6.94 12.41 -29.09
C ALA A 168 6.40 13.84 -28.96
N SER A 169 6.97 14.60 -28.01
CA SER A 169 6.71 16.03 -27.90
C SER A 169 7.27 16.73 -29.14
N ASP A 170 6.39 17.32 -29.91
CA ASP A 170 6.69 18.15 -31.07
C ASP A 170 7.46 19.40 -30.60
N SER A 171 8.78 19.35 -30.68
CA SER A 171 9.64 20.51 -30.46
C SER A 171 9.77 21.30 -31.76
N ARG A 172 8.74 22.10 -32.09
CA ARG A 172 8.80 23.14 -33.11
C ARG A 172 7.93 24.32 -32.71
N ALA A 173 8.56 25.31 -32.16
CA ALA A 173 8.27 26.74 -32.38
C ALA A 173 8.85 27.59 -31.25
N ALA A 174 10.00 28.12 -31.44
CA ALA A 174 10.35 29.46 -30.96
C ALA A 174 11.78 29.79 -31.43
N ASP A 175 11.88 30.11 -32.71
CA ASP A 175 12.89 31.05 -33.16
C ASP A 175 12.14 32.18 -33.88
N GLU A 176 12.27 33.37 -33.41
CA GLU A 176 12.26 34.66 -34.02
C GLU A 176 11.71 35.76 -33.08
N GLY A 177 12.55 36.72 -32.85
CA GLY A 177 12.01 38.05 -32.61
C GLY A 177 12.64 38.87 -31.47
N ALA A 178 13.79 39.48 -31.83
CA ALA A 178 14.12 40.92 -31.62
C ALA A 178 14.22 41.47 -30.19
N LEU A 179 15.40 41.65 -29.75
CA LEU A 179 16.12 42.89 -29.51
C LEU A 179 15.31 44.19 -29.71
N VAL A 180 15.10 45.02 -28.69
CA VAL A 180 15.30 46.48 -28.61
C VAL A 180 14.89 47.03 -27.23
N ALA A 181 15.82 47.83 -26.65
CA ALA A 181 15.75 48.86 -25.61
C ALA A 181 15.61 48.44 -24.17
#